data_0fdab322962738f12d407ec454e3e482
#
_entry.id   0fdab322962738f12d407ec454e3e482
#
_cell.length_a   1.000
_cell.length_b   1.000
_cell.length_c   1.000
_cell.angle_alpha   90.00
_cell.angle_beta   90.00
_cell.angle_gamma   90.00
#
_symmetry.space_group_name_H-M   'P 1'
#
loop_
_entity.id
_entity.type
_entity.pdbx_description
1 polymer ?
#
loop_
_entity_poly.entity_id
_entity_poly.type
_entity_poly.pdbx_seq_one_letter_code
_entity_poly.pdbx_strand_id
1 'polypeptide(L)'
;VKKGHYDEELQQAQLISLTMGGNDVMKVVKQDLFNLKRDAFDKELRTYKQRYSKIVEGIRAKNPTVPILLIGFYNPFSIVTNEANEFDTIITEWNNVIEEVASEDSNACYVSVEDLFDSNEELVYHTDFFHPNAKGYEKMTERILAAMEQCGMEEKINKAIGFEE
;
A
#
# COMPACT_ATOMS: atom_id res chain seq x y z
N VAL A 1 -4.28 -4.61 -15.45
CA VAL A 1 -5.50 -5.42 -15.40
C VAL A 1 -6.35 -5.20 -16.66
N LYS A 2 -6.73 -3.96 -17.01
CA LYS A 2 -7.60 -3.69 -18.18
C LYS A 2 -7.05 -4.13 -19.54
N LYS A 3 -5.72 -4.25 -19.70
CA LYS A 3 -5.09 -4.66 -20.98
C LYS A 3 -4.86 -6.16 -21.09
N GLY A 4 -5.21 -6.96 -20.06
CA GLY A 4 -5.07 -8.42 -20.05
C GLY A 4 -3.64 -8.95 -20.02
N HIS A 5 -2.62 -8.09 -19.81
CA HIS A 5 -1.21 -8.50 -19.81
C HIS A 5 -0.84 -9.44 -18.65
N TYR A 6 -1.61 -9.47 -17.58
CA TYR A 6 -1.37 -10.26 -16.37
C TYR A 6 -2.57 -11.16 -16.05
N ASP A 7 -3.41 -11.46 -17.03
CA ASP A 7 -4.64 -12.23 -16.78
C ASP A 7 -4.33 -13.65 -16.31
N GLU A 8 -3.33 -14.30 -16.89
CA GLU A 8 -2.93 -15.64 -16.55
C GLU A 8 -2.27 -15.68 -15.15
N GLU A 9 -1.36 -14.75 -14.87
CA GLU A 9 -0.70 -14.63 -13.57
C GLU A 9 -1.71 -14.34 -12.45
N LEU A 10 -2.68 -13.47 -12.72
CA LEU A 10 -3.74 -13.15 -11.75
C LEU A 10 -4.64 -14.36 -11.48
N GLN A 11 -5.00 -15.13 -12.53
CA GLN A 11 -5.82 -16.32 -12.37
C GLN A 11 -5.13 -17.44 -11.59
N GLN A 12 -3.81 -17.55 -11.71
CA GLN A 12 -3.00 -18.58 -11.06
C GLN A 12 -2.42 -18.14 -9.70
N ALA A 13 -2.55 -16.85 -9.34
CA ALA A 13 -2.01 -16.33 -8.10
C ALA A 13 -2.69 -16.97 -6.87
N GLN A 14 -1.87 -17.36 -5.90
CA GLN A 14 -2.32 -17.89 -4.59
C GLN A 14 -2.33 -16.80 -3.51
N LEU A 15 -1.59 -15.72 -3.74
CA LEU A 15 -1.55 -14.51 -2.92
C LEU A 15 -1.14 -13.34 -3.83
N ILE A 16 -1.76 -12.20 -3.64
CA ILE A 16 -1.39 -10.96 -4.33
C ILE A 16 -1.04 -9.91 -3.27
N SER A 17 0.08 -9.22 -3.44
CA SER A 17 0.43 -8.05 -2.65
C SER A 17 0.42 -6.80 -3.53
N LEU A 18 -0.16 -5.72 -3.02
CA LEU A 18 -0.19 -4.42 -3.69
C LEU A 18 0.49 -3.37 -2.81
N THR A 19 1.48 -2.70 -3.38
CA THR A 19 2.15 -1.53 -2.78
C THR A 19 2.04 -0.39 -3.79
N MET A 20 1.03 0.46 -3.65
CA MET A 20 0.69 1.47 -4.65
C MET A 20 0.21 2.76 -3.98
N GLY A 21 0.59 3.92 -4.55
CA GLY A 21 0.14 5.25 -4.10
C GLY A 21 1.26 6.26 -3.95
N GLY A 22 2.47 5.85 -3.57
CA GLY A 22 3.61 6.75 -3.40
C GLY A 22 3.88 7.62 -4.64
N ASN A 23 3.75 7.06 -5.83
CA ASN A 23 3.91 7.83 -7.08
C ASN A 23 2.79 8.85 -7.32
N ASP A 24 1.57 8.58 -6.85
CA ASP A 24 0.44 9.50 -6.97
C ASP A 24 0.64 10.69 -6.01
N VAL A 25 1.09 10.46 -4.77
CA VAL A 25 1.50 11.53 -3.82
C VAL A 25 2.67 12.34 -4.42
N MET A 26 3.72 11.67 -4.87
CA MET A 26 4.90 12.31 -5.44
C MET A 26 4.61 13.12 -6.71
N LYS A 27 3.57 12.77 -7.45
CA LYS A 27 3.11 13.56 -8.59
C LYS A 27 2.62 14.95 -8.17
N VAL A 28 1.90 15.03 -7.04
CA VAL A 28 1.46 16.33 -6.48
C VAL A 28 2.66 17.12 -5.97
N VAL A 29 3.55 16.46 -5.21
CA VAL A 29 4.77 17.11 -4.68
C VAL A 29 5.64 17.69 -5.78
N LYS A 30 5.85 16.97 -6.89
CA LYS A 30 6.67 17.41 -8.02
C LYS A 30 6.08 18.57 -8.82
N GLN A 31 4.77 18.83 -8.71
CA GLN A 31 4.14 19.94 -9.43
C GLN A 31 4.52 21.31 -8.86
N ASP A 32 4.60 21.41 -7.53
CA ASP A 32 5.01 22.65 -6.86
C ASP A 32 5.59 22.36 -5.47
N LEU A 33 6.86 22.01 -5.43
CA LEU A 33 7.55 21.62 -4.19
C LEU A 33 7.59 22.75 -3.15
N PHE A 34 7.53 24.02 -3.60
CA PHE A 34 7.65 25.18 -2.72
C PHE A 34 6.32 25.81 -2.33
N ASN A 35 5.20 25.32 -2.87
CA ASN A 35 3.87 25.87 -2.59
C ASN A 35 2.82 24.75 -2.66
N LEU A 36 3.03 23.74 -1.82
CA LEU A 36 2.14 22.59 -1.72
C LEU A 36 0.77 23.04 -1.21
N LYS A 37 -0.25 22.82 -2.04
CA LYS A 37 -1.63 23.17 -1.69
C LYS A 37 -2.40 21.91 -1.32
N ARG A 38 -3.01 21.92 -0.15
CA ARG A 38 -3.87 20.83 0.34
C ARG A 38 -4.91 20.39 -0.70
N ASP A 39 -5.56 21.35 -1.37
CA ASP A 39 -6.57 21.06 -2.40
C ASP A 39 -6.06 20.18 -3.56
N ALA A 40 -4.75 20.27 -3.88
CA ALA A 40 -4.15 19.43 -4.92
C ALA A 40 -4.05 17.97 -4.48
N PHE A 41 -3.69 17.72 -3.21
CA PHE A 41 -3.67 16.38 -2.62
C PHE A 41 -5.08 15.81 -2.52
N ASP A 42 -6.06 16.59 -2.07
CA ASP A 42 -7.46 16.17 -1.95
C ASP A 42 -8.07 15.79 -3.30
N LYS A 43 -7.71 16.51 -4.36
CA LYS A 43 -8.15 16.21 -5.72
C LYS A 43 -7.54 14.90 -6.22
N GLU A 44 -6.24 14.70 -6.03
CA GLU A 44 -5.57 13.48 -6.46
C GLU A 44 -6.01 12.28 -5.60
N LEU A 45 -6.25 12.48 -4.29
CA LEU A 45 -6.78 11.45 -3.39
C LEU A 45 -8.10 10.85 -3.89
N ARG A 46 -9.03 11.70 -4.34
CA ARG A 46 -10.29 11.22 -4.94
C ARG A 46 -10.06 10.37 -6.19
N THR A 47 -9.09 10.78 -7.02
CA THR A 47 -8.71 10.05 -8.23
C THR A 47 -8.02 8.73 -7.87
N TYR A 48 -7.15 8.76 -6.86
CA TYR A 48 -6.46 7.60 -6.32
C TYR A 48 -7.44 6.56 -5.79
N LYS A 49 -8.40 6.96 -4.95
CA LYS A 49 -9.46 6.07 -4.44
C LYS A 49 -10.17 5.32 -5.56
N GLN A 50 -10.61 6.05 -6.60
CA GLN A 50 -11.30 5.44 -7.74
C GLN A 50 -10.41 4.45 -8.52
N ARG A 51 -9.12 4.75 -8.67
CA ARG A 51 -8.16 3.87 -9.35
C ARG A 51 -7.86 2.64 -8.52
N TYR A 52 -7.67 2.82 -7.22
CA TYR A 52 -7.33 1.74 -6.30
C TYR A 52 -8.46 0.71 -6.22
N SER A 53 -9.69 1.15 -6.00
CA SER A 53 -10.88 0.28 -6.02
C SER A 53 -11.00 -0.48 -7.34
N LYS A 54 -10.83 0.21 -8.49
CA LYS A 54 -10.88 -0.45 -9.82
C LYS A 54 -9.78 -1.49 -10.04
N ILE A 55 -8.63 -1.35 -9.38
CA ILE A 55 -7.57 -2.37 -9.46
C ILE A 55 -8.00 -3.62 -8.70
N VAL A 56 -8.50 -3.46 -7.48
CA VAL A 56 -8.99 -4.60 -6.67
C VAL A 56 -10.20 -5.27 -7.33
N GLU A 57 -11.17 -4.51 -7.83
CA GLU A 57 -12.28 -5.03 -8.65
C GLU A 57 -11.78 -5.81 -9.87
N GLY A 58 -10.76 -5.29 -10.56
CA GLY A 58 -10.16 -5.95 -11.72
C GLY A 58 -9.44 -7.26 -11.36
N ILE A 59 -8.83 -7.34 -10.19
CA ILE A 59 -8.25 -8.59 -9.65
C ILE A 59 -9.38 -9.57 -9.33
N ARG A 60 -10.41 -9.14 -8.61
CA ARG A 60 -11.56 -9.98 -8.25
C ARG A 60 -12.30 -10.54 -9.47
N ALA A 61 -12.37 -9.78 -10.55
CA ALA A 61 -12.95 -10.25 -11.81
C ALA A 61 -12.14 -11.39 -12.47
N LYS A 62 -10.85 -11.54 -12.15
CA LYS A 62 -9.96 -12.58 -12.68
C LYS A 62 -9.75 -13.73 -11.70
N ASN A 63 -9.67 -13.42 -10.40
CA ASN A 63 -9.47 -14.38 -9.32
C ASN A 63 -10.34 -13.95 -8.13
N PRO A 64 -11.58 -14.47 -8.03
CA PRO A 64 -12.55 -14.01 -7.03
C PRO A 64 -12.14 -14.28 -5.58
N THR A 65 -11.33 -15.29 -5.34
CA THR A 65 -11.03 -15.81 -3.99
C THR A 65 -9.59 -15.58 -3.55
N VAL A 66 -8.71 -15.10 -4.42
CA VAL A 66 -7.29 -14.92 -4.07
C VAL A 66 -7.15 -13.97 -2.87
N PRO A 67 -6.38 -14.34 -1.83
CA PRO A 67 -6.04 -13.43 -0.75
C PRO A 67 -5.22 -12.25 -1.26
N ILE A 68 -5.52 -11.03 -0.79
CA ILE A 68 -4.83 -9.80 -1.20
C ILE A 68 -4.28 -9.08 0.03
N LEU A 69 -2.97 -8.79 0.03
CA LEU A 69 -2.35 -7.88 0.97
C LEU A 69 -2.30 -6.48 0.35
N LEU A 70 -2.94 -5.53 1.00
CA LEU A 70 -2.94 -4.12 0.63
C LEU A 70 -1.99 -3.38 1.57
N ILE A 71 -0.77 -3.13 1.09
CA ILE A 71 0.30 -2.54 1.90
C ILE A 71 0.21 -1.02 1.76
N GLY A 72 0.09 -0.35 2.91
CA GLY A 72 0.16 1.10 3.02
C GLY A 72 1.54 1.65 2.68
N PHE A 73 1.72 2.93 2.81
CA PHE A 73 3.01 3.59 2.64
C PHE A 73 3.27 4.57 3.79
N TYR A 74 4.52 4.90 3.99
CA TYR A 74 5.02 5.76 5.04
C TYR A 74 5.29 7.16 4.52
N ASN A 75 5.46 8.12 5.42
CA ASN A 75 5.89 9.47 5.06
C ASN A 75 7.39 9.50 4.75
N PRO A 76 7.80 9.65 3.47
CA PRO A 76 9.21 9.70 3.12
C PRO A 76 9.88 11.01 3.55
N PHE A 77 9.10 12.02 3.96
CA PHE A 77 9.60 13.34 4.35
C PHE A 77 9.83 13.46 5.85
N SER A 78 9.39 12.49 6.67
CA SER A 78 9.55 12.49 8.12
C SER A 78 11.01 12.64 8.58
N ILE A 79 11.95 12.21 7.74
CA ILE A 79 13.40 12.27 8.00
C ILE A 79 14.02 13.60 7.56
N VAL A 80 13.41 14.30 6.60
CA VAL A 80 14.08 15.41 5.85
C VAL A 80 13.58 16.77 6.27
N THR A 81 12.42 16.90 6.90
CA THR A 81 11.80 18.18 7.22
C THR A 81 11.05 18.16 8.55
N ASN A 82 11.13 19.30 9.28
CA ASN A 82 10.34 19.53 10.48
C ASN A 82 8.86 19.87 10.16
N GLU A 83 8.49 20.02 8.89
CA GLU A 83 7.11 20.19 8.40
C GLU A 83 6.41 18.84 8.17
N ALA A 84 6.97 17.78 8.73
CA ALA A 84 6.48 16.40 8.59
C ALA A 84 5.00 16.25 8.95
N ASN A 85 4.50 17.02 9.91
CA ASN A 85 3.12 16.90 10.42
C ASN A 85 2.03 17.10 9.35
N GLU A 86 2.24 17.96 8.35
CA GLU A 86 1.27 18.13 7.26
C GLU A 86 1.28 16.92 6.32
N PHE A 87 2.47 16.39 6.03
CA PHE A 87 2.61 15.19 5.23
C PHE A 87 2.10 13.95 5.94
N ASP A 88 2.28 13.83 7.26
CA ASP A 88 1.74 12.72 8.04
C ASP A 88 0.22 12.65 7.88
N THR A 89 -0.46 13.79 8.00
CA THR A 89 -1.92 13.84 7.78
C THR A 89 -2.31 13.38 6.38
N ILE A 90 -1.57 13.82 5.34
CA ILE A 90 -1.82 13.42 3.96
C ILE A 90 -1.61 11.91 3.78
N ILE A 91 -0.50 11.38 4.29
CA ILE A 91 -0.19 9.94 4.21
C ILE A 91 -1.25 9.11 4.92
N THR A 92 -1.65 9.52 6.14
CA THR A 92 -2.72 8.87 6.89
C THR A 92 -4.03 8.82 6.09
N GLU A 93 -4.44 9.93 5.49
CA GLU A 93 -5.66 9.96 4.67
C GLU A 93 -5.59 9.06 3.43
N TRP A 94 -4.42 8.96 2.82
CA TRP A 94 -4.22 8.08 1.68
C TRP A 94 -4.18 6.60 2.10
N ASN A 95 -3.59 6.29 3.24
CA ASN A 95 -3.62 4.96 3.84
C ASN A 95 -5.04 4.55 4.25
N ASN A 96 -5.85 5.49 4.75
CA ASN A 96 -7.26 5.24 5.06
C ASN A 96 -8.05 4.78 3.83
N VAL A 97 -7.71 5.25 2.62
CA VAL A 97 -8.32 4.74 1.38
C VAL A 97 -7.99 3.27 1.15
N ILE A 98 -6.74 2.87 1.42
CA ILE A 98 -6.32 1.47 1.25
C ILE A 98 -7.03 0.58 2.27
N GLU A 99 -7.09 1.04 3.54
CA GLU A 99 -7.78 0.33 4.62
C GLU A 99 -9.28 0.20 4.36
N GLU A 100 -9.93 1.26 3.86
CA GLU A 100 -11.34 1.23 3.47
C GLU A 100 -11.58 0.15 2.41
N VAL A 101 -10.76 0.12 1.35
CA VAL A 101 -10.87 -0.90 0.28
C VAL A 101 -10.63 -2.30 0.83
N ALA A 102 -9.67 -2.47 1.76
CA ALA A 102 -9.45 -3.76 2.42
C ALA A 102 -10.66 -4.20 3.24
N SER A 103 -11.30 -3.26 3.95
CA SER A 103 -12.45 -3.56 4.82
C SER A 103 -13.70 -4.02 4.06
N GLU A 104 -13.82 -3.64 2.79
CA GLU A 104 -14.92 -4.04 1.89
C GLU A 104 -14.72 -5.43 1.27
N ASP A 105 -13.55 -6.06 1.47
CA ASP A 105 -13.19 -7.34 0.86
C ASP A 105 -12.74 -8.35 1.93
N SER A 106 -13.54 -9.37 2.18
CA SER A 106 -13.27 -10.40 3.20
C SER A 106 -11.97 -11.19 2.99
N ASN A 107 -11.44 -11.20 1.77
CA ASN A 107 -10.17 -11.86 1.42
C ASN A 107 -9.02 -10.85 1.24
N ALA A 108 -9.20 -9.60 1.64
CA ALA A 108 -8.13 -8.62 1.71
C ALA A 108 -7.66 -8.40 3.16
N CYS A 109 -6.42 -7.93 3.28
CA CYS A 109 -5.81 -7.53 4.55
C CYS A 109 -5.02 -6.24 4.33
N TYR A 110 -5.33 -5.19 5.09
CA TYR A 110 -4.54 -3.98 5.12
C TYR A 110 -3.31 -4.17 6.00
N VAL A 111 -2.15 -3.73 5.52
CA VAL A 111 -0.89 -3.75 6.25
C VAL A 111 -0.40 -2.33 6.43
N SER A 112 -0.55 -1.77 7.63
CA SER A 112 0.02 -0.45 7.95
C SER A 112 1.53 -0.54 8.11
N VAL A 113 2.23 0.35 7.42
CA VAL A 113 3.69 0.54 7.54
C VAL A 113 4.05 1.99 7.86
N GLU A 114 3.04 2.82 8.15
CA GLU A 114 3.15 4.26 8.32
C GLU A 114 4.14 4.62 9.43
N ASP A 115 4.04 3.95 10.58
CA ASP A 115 4.85 4.18 11.78
C ASP A 115 6.28 3.62 11.70
N LEU A 116 6.58 2.74 10.73
CA LEU A 116 7.86 2.03 10.71
C LEU A 116 9.05 2.95 10.42
N PHE A 117 8.83 4.01 9.67
CA PHE A 117 9.90 4.86 9.15
C PHE A 117 9.95 6.24 9.80
N ASP A 118 9.12 6.49 10.81
CA ASP A 118 9.06 7.78 11.49
C ASP A 118 10.40 8.16 12.10
N SER A 119 11.02 9.21 11.54
CA SER A 119 12.30 9.76 11.99
C SER A 119 13.44 8.73 12.11
N ASN A 120 13.40 7.64 11.36
CA ASN A 120 14.37 6.57 11.44
C ASN A 120 15.23 6.46 10.18
N GLU A 121 16.30 7.28 10.12
CA GLU A 121 17.24 7.33 9.00
C GLU A 121 17.97 5.99 8.75
N GLU A 122 18.06 5.11 9.74
CA GLU A 122 18.73 3.82 9.60
C GLU A 122 17.97 2.84 8.69
N LEU A 123 16.68 3.09 8.43
CA LEU A 123 15.82 2.20 7.65
C LEU A 123 15.73 2.58 6.17
N VAL A 124 16.28 3.72 5.77
CA VAL A 124 16.26 4.20 4.39
C VAL A 124 17.67 4.31 3.80
N TYR A 125 17.77 4.40 2.48
CA TYR A 125 19.04 4.68 1.81
C TYR A 125 19.43 6.15 1.99
N HIS A 126 20.66 6.40 2.43
CA HIS A 126 21.21 7.75 2.54
C HIS A 126 21.37 8.48 1.20
N THR A 127 21.24 7.78 0.08
CA THR A 127 21.33 8.36 -1.25
C THR A 127 20.11 9.15 -1.66
N ASP A 128 18.93 8.78 -1.13
CA ASP A 128 17.66 9.42 -1.49
C ASP A 128 16.74 9.71 -0.30
N PHE A 129 17.02 9.16 0.88
CA PHE A 129 16.20 9.25 2.10
C PHE A 129 14.71 8.90 1.87
N PHE A 130 14.47 8.10 0.86
CA PHE A 130 13.12 7.77 0.41
C PHE A 130 12.86 6.26 0.40
N HIS A 131 13.73 5.49 -0.24
CA HIS A 131 13.52 4.05 -0.35
C HIS A 131 14.05 3.30 0.85
N PRO A 132 13.33 2.27 1.35
CA PRO A 132 13.82 1.40 2.40
C PRO A 132 15.14 0.74 1.99
N ASN A 133 16.09 0.68 2.90
CA ASN A 133 17.28 -0.16 2.77
C ASN A 133 16.99 -1.60 3.23
N ALA A 134 18.01 -2.45 3.31
CA ALA A 134 17.83 -3.85 3.71
C ALA A 134 17.15 -3.99 5.09
N LYS A 135 17.53 -3.16 6.07
CA LYS A 135 16.90 -3.15 7.41
C LYS A 135 15.44 -2.67 7.33
N GLY A 136 15.15 -1.67 6.51
CA GLY A 136 13.79 -1.18 6.29
C GLY A 136 12.88 -2.27 5.69
N TYR A 137 13.36 -2.99 4.69
CA TYR A 137 12.63 -4.13 4.13
C TYR A 137 12.47 -5.29 5.12
N GLU A 138 13.45 -5.54 5.99
CA GLU A 138 13.33 -6.51 7.08
C GLU A 138 12.19 -6.13 8.03
N LYS A 139 12.12 -4.87 8.45
CA LYS A 139 11.03 -4.36 9.31
C LYS A 139 9.67 -4.42 8.61
N MET A 140 9.60 -4.09 7.33
CA MET A 140 8.37 -4.26 6.55
C MET A 140 7.96 -5.74 6.48
N THR A 141 8.90 -6.65 6.31
CA THR A 141 8.62 -8.09 6.27
C THR A 141 8.06 -8.58 7.60
N GLU A 142 8.67 -8.22 8.74
CA GLU A 142 8.15 -8.53 10.07
C GLU A 142 6.69 -8.05 10.23
N ARG A 143 6.40 -6.81 9.81
CA ARG A 143 5.06 -6.23 9.87
C ARG A 143 4.07 -6.96 8.96
N ILE A 144 4.46 -7.30 7.74
CA ILE A 144 3.64 -8.06 6.80
C ILE A 144 3.28 -9.43 7.36
N LEU A 145 4.26 -10.16 7.91
CA LEU A 145 4.03 -11.48 8.50
C LEU A 145 3.07 -11.41 9.70
N ALA A 146 3.25 -10.42 10.58
CA ALA A 146 2.34 -10.21 11.71
C ALA A 146 0.90 -9.87 11.25
N ALA A 147 0.76 -9.03 10.21
CA ALA A 147 -0.55 -8.71 9.64
C ALA A 147 -1.20 -9.93 8.98
N MET A 148 -0.43 -10.75 8.28
CA MET A 148 -0.92 -12.02 7.68
C MET A 148 -1.49 -12.95 8.75
N GLU A 149 -0.82 -13.10 9.88
CA GLU A 149 -1.31 -13.89 11.02
C GLU A 149 -2.61 -13.31 11.59
N GLN A 150 -2.64 -12.00 11.86
CA GLN A 150 -3.82 -11.31 12.40
C GLN A 150 -5.04 -11.40 11.47
N CYS A 151 -4.84 -11.37 10.17
CA CYS A 151 -5.90 -11.48 9.16
C CYS A 151 -6.29 -12.94 8.83
N GLY A 152 -5.63 -13.94 9.42
CA GLY A 152 -5.87 -15.37 9.09
C GLY A 152 -5.56 -15.69 7.62
N MET A 153 -4.48 -15.08 7.07
CA MET A 153 -4.18 -15.21 5.65
C MET A 153 -3.75 -16.60 5.24
N GLU A 154 -3.15 -17.38 6.15
CA GLU A 154 -2.79 -18.78 5.91
C GLU A 154 -4.04 -19.62 5.59
N GLU A 155 -5.09 -19.52 6.42
CA GLU A 155 -6.36 -20.20 6.18
C GLU A 155 -7.00 -19.77 4.85
N LYS A 156 -6.99 -18.47 4.55
CA LYS A 156 -7.52 -17.93 3.29
C LYS A 156 -6.75 -18.45 2.07
N ILE A 157 -5.42 -18.55 2.16
CA ILE A 157 -4.58 -19.12 1.11
C ILE A 157 -4.90 -20.61 0.93
N ASN A 158 -4.94 -21.39 2.00
CA ASN A 158 -5.23 -22.80 1.96
C ASN A 158 -6.60 -23.06 1.31
N LYS A 159 -7.61 -22.30 1.70
CA LYS A 159 -8.95 -22.36 1.08
C LYS A 159 -8.92 -22.00 -0.40
N ALA A 160 -8.17 -20.98 -0.79
CA ALA A 160 -8.08 -20.52 -2.19
C ALA A 160 -7.42 -21.56 -3.11
N ILE A 161 -6.48 -22.38 -2.58
CA ILE A 161 -5.80 -23.45 -3.33
C ILE A 161 -6.50 -24.82 -3.19
N GLY A 162 -7.62 -24.89 -2.45
CA GLY A 162 -8.36 -26.13 -2.23
C GLY A 162 -7.68 -27.11 -1.27
N PHE A 163 -6.80 -26.61 -0.39
CA PHE A 163 -6.17 -27.39 0.66
C PHE A 163 -7.09 -27.35 1.90
N GLU A 164 -7.93 -28.37 2.04
CA GLU A 164 -8.74 -28.62 3.24
C GLU A 164 -8.02 -29.70 4.05
N GLU A 165 -7.72 -29.44 5.34
CA GLU A 165 -7.29 -30.46 6.29
C GLU A 165 -8.42 -31.39 6.68
#